data_41f6d3be17162d2cf2c95c97bf7acb99
#
_entry.id   41f6d3be17162d2cf2c95c97bf7acb99
#
_cell.length_a   1.000
_cell.length_b   1.000
_cell.length_c   1.000
_cell.angle_alpha   90.00
_cell.angle_beta   90.00
_cell.angle_gamma   90.00
#
_symmetry.space_group_name_H-M   'P 1'
#
loop_
_entity.id
_entity.type
_entity.pdbx_description
1 polymer ?
#
loop_
_entity_poly.entity_id
_entity_poly.type
_entity_poly.pdbx_seq_one_letter_code
_entity_poly.pdbx_strand_id
1 'polypeptide(L)'
;VVAYINIGAYWTYIELAALADKANPEWVGQVLTWSSLCSIVGCLFATVLSNRYGLLRPLLVTLLTVSVIVGMLANGITDTTFFVSVFAFNFLWIFNDVYQMSIVANVDKSGRFAALLPGAQGLGQIIGPNVAASILALNLGYSGVFLMCAAAAFIALLIYAFMYFRFKRTIPALAYAT
;
A
#
# COMPACT_ATOMS: atom_id res chain seq x y z
N VAL A 1 -6.79 5.57 5.80
CA VAL A 1 -6.24 6.83 5.29
C VAL A 1 -4.73 6.73 5.08
N VAL A 2 -3.90 6.54 6.14
CA VAL A 2 -2.43 6.64 6.05
C VAL A 2 -1.83 5.68 5.01
N ALA A 3 -2.25 4.40 4.99
CA ALA A 3 -1.80 3.44 3.97
C ALA A 3 -2.13 3.89 2.53
N TYR A 4 -3.21 4.64 2.36
CA TYR A 4 -3.66 5.13 1.05
C TYR A 4 -2.99 6.43 0.61
N ILE A 5 -2.33 7.14 1.52
CA ILE A 5 -1.40 8.24 1.18
C ILE A 5 -0.24 7.68 0.34
N ASN A 6 0.34 6.56 0.78
CA ASN A 6 1.35 5.85 0.00
C ASN A 6 0.83 5.47 -1.40
N ILE A 7 -0.34 4.83 -1.47
CA ILE A 7 -0.91 4.33 -2.73
C ILE A 7 -1.16 5.46 -3.71
N GLY A 8 -1.81 6.55 -3.26
CA GLY A 8 -2.11 7.70 -4.11
C GLY A 8 -0.86 8.39 -4.63
N ALA A 9 0.13 8.65 -3.76
CA ALA A 9 1.38 9.28 -4.17
C ALA A 9 2.20 8.37 -5.09
N TYR A 10 2.31 7.09 -4.79
CA TYR A 10 3.05 6.12 -5.60
C TYR A 10 2.53 6.09 -7.04
N TRP A 11 1.22 5.84 -7.23
CA TRP A 11 0.64 5.72 -8.57
C TRP A 11 0.69 7.02 -9.37
N THR A 12 0.60 8.17 -8.71
CA THR A 12 0.68 9.46 -9.39
C THR A 12 2.08 9.76 -9.91
N TYR A 13 3.13 9.30 -9.23
CA TYR A 13 4.49 9.73 -9.52
C TYR A 13 5.43 8.66 -10.02
N ILE A 14 5.07 7.36 -9.98
CA ILE A 14 5.98 6.28 -10.37
C ILE A 14 6.37 6.33 -11.86
N GLU A 15 5.42 6.60 -12.75
CA GLU A 15 5.68 6.77 -14.17
C GLU A 15 6.54 8.00 -14.44
N LEU A 16 6.17 9.15 -13.86
CA LEU A 16 6.90 10.40 -14.02
C LEU A 16 8.35 10.30 -13.53
N ALA A 17 8.56 9.60 -12.42
CA ALA A 17 9.88 9.38 -11.87
C ALA A 17 10.72 8.45 -12.76
N ALA A 18 10.14 7.38 -13.30
CA ALA A 18 10.83 6.50 -14.24
C ALA A 18 11.25 7.23 -15.52
N LEU A 19 10.37 8.06 -16.07
CA LEU A 19 10.68 8.88 -17.25
C LEU A 19 11.74 9.95 -16.96
N ALA A 20 11.76 10.53 -15.76
CA ALA A 20 12.80 11.46 -15.33
C ALA A 20 14.18 10.78 -15.24
N ASP A 21 14.22 9.51 -14.84
CA ASP A 21 15.42 8.66 -14.82
C ASP A 21 15.73 8.01 -16.20
N LYS A 22 15.12 8.54 -17.28
CA LYS A 22 15.36 8.16 -18.70
C LYS A 22 14.93 6.74 -19.08
N ALA A 23 13.97 6.14 -18.38
CA ALA A 23 13.39 4.88 -18.80
C ALA A 23 12.64 5.03 -20.14
N ASN A 24 12.59 3.95 -20.95
CA ASN A 24 11.86 3.96 -22.21
C ASN A 24 10.34 4.04 -21.97
N PRO A 25 9.61 5.04 -22.51
CA PRO A 25 8.17 5.24 -22.28
C PRO A 25 7.32 4.04 -22.69
N GLU A 26 7.63 3.39 -23.82
CA GLU A 26 6.89 2.20 -24.27
C GLU A 26 7.04 1.05 -23.29
N TRP A 27 8.26 0.82 -22.81
CA TRP A 27 8.55 -0.23 -21.83
C TRP A 27 7.85 0.06 -20.48
N VAL A 28 7.88 1.31 -20.02
CA VAL A 28 7.17 1.75 -18.80
C VAL A 28 5.66 1.46 -18.92
N GLY A 29 5.04 1.84 -20.04
CA GLY A 29 3.63 1.58 -20.31
C GLY A 29 3.29 0.08 -20.34
N GLN A 30 4.14 -0.75 -20.95
CA GLN A 30 3.97 -2.20 -20.97
C GLN A 30 4.05 -2.80 -19.55
N VAL A 31 5.06 -2.41 -18.76
CA VAL A 31 5.23 -2.86 -17.38
C VAL A 31 4.01 -2.49 -16.52
N LEU A 32 3.53 -1.27 -16.61
CA LEU A 32 2.33 -0.81 -15.89
C LEU A 32 1.09 -1.62 -16.30
N THR A 33 0.92 -1.89 -17.59
CA THR A 33 -0.21 -2.67 -18.10
C THR A 33 -0.17 -4.12 -17.60
N TRP A 34 0.94 -4.81 -17.78
CA TRP A 34 1.08 -6.21 -17.37
C TRP A 34 1.06 -6.40 -15.85
N SER A 35 1.58 -5.43 -15.09
CA SER A 35 1.58 -5.51 -13.63
C SER A 35 0.16 -5.52 -13.05
N SER A 36 -0.83 -4.96 -13.75
CA SER A 36 -2.22 -4.96 -13.29
C SER A 36 -2.78 -6.38 -13.11
N LEU A 37 -2.28 -7.36 -13.86
CA LEU A 37 -2.66 -8.77 -13.69
C LEU A 37 -2.21 -9.33 -12.33
N CYS A 38 -1.13 -8.79 -11.73
CA CYS A 38 -0.67 -9.19 -10.40
C CYS A 38 -1.67 -8.83 -9.30
N SER A 39 -2.52 -7.83 -9.52
CA SER A 39 -3.58 -7.48 -8.58
C SER A 39 -4.60 -8.61 -8.41
N ILE A 40 -4.94 -9.31 -9.52
CA ILE A 40 -5.83 -10.48 -9.49
C ILE A 40 -5.19 -11.60 -8.68
N VAL A 41 -3.91 -11.87 -8.92
CA VAL A 41 -3.15 -12.88 -8.17
C VAL A 41 -3.09 -12.52 -6.69
N GLY A 42 -2.85 -11.24 -6.36
CA GLY A 42 -2.86 -10.73 -4.99
C GLY A 42 -4.19 -10.97 -4.27
N CYS A 43 -5.32 -10.73 -4.94
CA CYS A 43 -6.65 -10.98 -4.40
C CYS A 43 -6.89 -12.48 -4.12
N LEU A 44 -6.53 -13.35 -5.06
CA LEU A 44 -6.66 -14.81 -4.89
C LEU A 44 -5.79 -15.33 -3.74
N PHE A 45 -4.54 -14.87 -3.66
CA PHE A 45 -3.64 -15.22 -2.57
C PHE A 45 -4.16 -14.74 -1.21
N ALA A 46 -4.68 -13.52 -1.13
CA ALA A 46 -5.27 -12.99 0.10
C ALA A 46 -6.41 -13.89 0.61
N THR A 47 -7.29 -14.35 -0.30
CA THR A 47 -8.41 -15.22 0.04
C THR A 47 -7.95 -16.57 0.57
N VAL A 48 -6.91 -17.16 -0.04
CA VAL A 48 -6.37 -18.46 0.39
C VAL A 48 -5.62 -18.35 1.71
N LEU A 49 -4.82 -17.29 1.91
CA LEU A 49 -4.01 -17.12 3.11
C LEU A 49 -4.83 -16.69 4.33
N SER A 50 -5.94 -15.98 4.13
CA SER A 50 -6.77 -15.47 5.25
C SER A 50 -7.21 -16.56 6.21
N ASN A 51 -7.46 -17.77 5.68
CA ASN A 51 -7.88 -18.94 6.46
C ASN A 51 -6.75 -19.63 7.23
N ARG A 52 -5.47 -19.31 6.95
CA ARG A 52 -4.33 -20.05 7.54
C ARG A 52 -3.53 -19.25 8.57
N TYR A 53 -3.36 -17.95 8.36
CA TYR A 53 -2.39 -17.14 9.13
C TYR A 53 -3.05 -16.01 9.93
N GLY A 54 -4.37 -15.95 9.93
CA GLY A 54 -5.12 -14.84 10.53
C GLY A 54 -4.99 -13.55 9.70
N LEU A 55 -5.69 -12.52 10.14
CA LEU A 55 -5.80 -11.28 9.36
C LEU A 55 -4.64 -10.30 9.59
N LEU A 56 -4.08 -10.26 10.80
CA LEU A 56 -3.10 -9.23 11.12
C LEU A 56 -1.69 -9.53 10.61
N ARG A 57 -1.21 -10.77 10.80
CA ARG A 57 0.18 -11.11 10.45
C ARG A 57 0.50 -10.86 8.98
N PRO A 58 -0.32 -11.36 8.02
CA PRO A 58 -0.10 -11.06 6.60
C PRO A 58 -0.17 -9.57 6.30
N LEU A 59 -1.11 -8.82 6.92
CA LEU A 59 -1.23 -7.38 6.73
C LEU A 59 0.05 -6.63 7.17
N LEU A 60 0.62 -6.97 8.31
CA LEU A 60 1.86 -6.33 8.79
C LEU A 60 3.05 -6.67 7.90
N VAL A 61 3.18 -7.93 7.48
CA VAL A 61 4.25 -8.35 6.56
C VAL A 61 4.14 -7.61 5.23
N THR A 62 2.94 -7.51 4.66
CA THR A 62 2.75 -6.82 3.38
C THR A 62 2.99 -5.31 3.48
N LEU A 63 2.56 -4.65 4.55
CA LEU A 63 2.87 -3.22 4.77
C LEU A 63 4.36 -2.97 4.94
N LEU A 64 5.08 -3.86 5.63
CA LEU A 64 6.54 -3.78 5.74
C LEU A 64 7.19 -3.96 4.37
N THR A 65 6.75 -4.97 3.61
CA THR A 65 7.27 -5.24 2.27
C THR A 65 7.05 -4.06 1.32
N VAL A 66 5.85 -3.46 1.35
CA VAL A 66 5.55 -2.24 0.58
C VAL A 66 6.49 -1.11 0.97
N SER A 67 6.69 -0.88 2.28
CA SER A 67 7.59 0.17 2.77
C SER A 67 9.02 -0.03 2.25
N VAL A 68 9.53 -1.26 2.26
CA VAL A 68 10.87 -1.58 1.77
C VAL A 68 10.97 -1.39 0.25
N ILE A 69 10.03 -1.97 -0.51
CA ILE A 69 10.05 -1.92 -1.98
C ILE A 69 9.94 -0.48 -2.49
N VAL A 70 9.04 0.31 -1.92
CA VAL A 70 8.90 1.72 -2.30
C VAL A 70 10.11 2.53 -1.84
N GLY A 71 10.65 2.23 -0.65
CA GLY A 71 11.86 2.87 -0.13
C GLY A 71 13.10 2.63 -0.99
N MET A 72 13.20 1.48 -1.66
CA MET A 72 14.30 1.20 -2.59
C MET A 72 14.36 2.19 -3.77
N LEU A 73 13.21 2.71 -4.21
CA LEU A 73 13.14 3.67 -5.32
C LEU A 73 13.74 5.05 -4.96
N ALA A 74 13.92 5.33 -3.68
CA ALA A 74 14.56 6.57 -3.23
C ALA A 74 16.03 6.68 -3.64
N ASN A 75 16.68 5.56 -3.95
CA ASN A 75 18.08 5.52 -4.43
C ASN A 75 18.22 5.69 -5.96
N GLY A 76 17.16 6.05 -6.65
CA GLY A 76 17.08 6.12 -8.11
C GLY A 76 16.34 4.93 -8.71
N ILE A 77 15.75 5.17 -9.87
CA ILE A 77 14.94 4.16 -10.58
C ILE A 77 15.78 3.55 -11.70
N THR A 78 15.98 2.24 -11.61
CA THR A 78 16.51 1.41 -12.71
C THR A 78 15.38 0.57 -13.29
N ASP A 79 15.55 0.05 -14.50
CA ASP A 79 14.56 -0.84 -15.13
C ASP A 79 14.16 -1.99 -14.21
N THR A 80 15.12 -2.58 -13.52
CA THR A 80 14.89 -3.68 -12.57
C THR A 80 14.10 -3.23 -11.34
N THR A 81 14.49 -2.11 -10.70
CA THR A 81 13.80 -1.62 -9.51
C THR A 81 12.39 -1.15 -9.83
N PHE A 82 12.19 -0.54 -11.00
CA PHE A 82 10.87 -0.17 -11.50
C PHE A 82 9.98 -1.40 -11.70
N PHE A 83 10.46 -2.39 -12.47
CA PHE A 83 9.73 -3.62 -12.73
C PHE A 83 9.32 -4.33 -11.44
N VAL A 84 10.28 -4.61 -10.56
CA VAL A 84 10.02 -5.29 -9.28
C VAL A 84 9.03 -4.49 -8.43
N SER A 85 9.23 -3.18 -8.34
CA SER A 85 8.36 -2.32 -7.53
C SER A 85 6.92 -2.33 -8.03
N VAL A 86 6.70 -2.13 -9.34
CA VAL A 86 5.36 -2.01 -9.92
C VAL A 86 4.58 -3.33 -9.81
N PHE A 87 5.22 -4.47 -10.12
CA PHE A 87 4.59 -5.79 -10.02
C PHE A 87 4.28 -6.16 -8.56
N ALA A 88 5.25 -5.97 -7.67
CA ALA A 88 5.05 -6.26 -6.25
C ALA A 88 4.02 -5.30 -5.62
N PHE A 89 4.04 -4.02 -5.98
CA PHE A 89 3.09 -3.05 -5.46
C PHE A 89 1.66 -3.37 -5.85
N ASN A 90 1.40 -3.73 -7.12
CA ASN A 90 0.07 -4.15 -7.58
C ASN A 90 -0.45 -5.37 -6.80
N PHE A 91 0.40 -6.38 -6.63
CA PHE A 91 0.06 -7.57 -5.84
C PHE A 91 -0.26 -7.20 -4.38
N LEU A 92 0.65 -6.46 -3.73
CA LEU A 92 0.57 -6.14 -2.30
C LEU A 92 -0.55 -5.16 -1.99
N TRP A 93 -0.85 -4.22 -2.88
CA TRP A 93 -1.94 -3.25 -2.68
C TRP A 93 -3.28 -3.97 -2.54
N ILE A 94 -3.65 -4.78 -3.53
CA ILE A 94 -4.94 -5.50 -3.50
C ILE A 94 -4.97 -6.52 -2.36
N PHE A 95 -3.84 -7.19 -2.11
CA PHE A 95 -3.71 -8.08 -0.96
C PHE A 95 -4.01 -7.33 0.35
N ASN A 96 -3.41 -6.16 0.57
CA ASN A 96 -3.67 -5.31 1.73
C ASN A 96 -5.13 -4.88 1.84
N ASP A 97 -5.76 -4.51 0.72
CA ASP A 97 -7.17 -4.09 0.70
C ASP A 97 -8.09 -5.19 1.20
N VAL A 98 -7.91 -6.42 0.73
CA VAL A 98 -8.70 -7.57 1.17
C VAL A 98 -8.57 -7.77 2.69
N TYR A 99 -7.34 -7.69 3.23
CA TYR A 99 -7.12 -7.84 4.67
C TYR A 99 -7.68 -6.69 5.49
N GLN A 100 -7.54 -5.45 5.03
CA GLN A 100 -8.08 -4.28 5.72
C GLN A 100 -9.61 -4.32 5.76
N MET A 101 -10.25 -4.66 4.63
CA MET A 101 -11.70 -4.83 4.58
C MET A 101 -12.17 -5.97 5.49
N SER A 102 -11.47 -7.09 5.49
CA SER A 102 -11.79 -8.24 6.34
C SER A 102 -11.68 -7.91 7.84
N ILE A 103 -10.65 -7.17 8.25
CA ILE A 103 -10.50 -6.73 9.65
C ILE A 103 -11.67 -5.84 10.05
N VAL A 104 -12.03 -4.86 9.22
CA VAL A 104 -13.16 -3.97 9.52
C VAL A 104 -14.47 -4.75 9.57
N ALA A 105 -14.74 -5.64 8.61
CA ALA A 105 -15.94 -6.45 8.56
C ALA A 105 -16.10 -7.37 9.79
N ASN A 106 -15.01 -7.92 10.31
CA ASN A 106 -15.05 -8.77 11.50
C ASN A 106 -15.35 -8.00 12.80
N VAL A 107 -15.00 -6.72 12.86
CA VAL A 107 -15.18 -5.87 14.06
C VAL A 107 -16.49 -5.09 13.99
N ASP A 108 -16.93 -4.71 12.79
CA ASP A 108 -18.08 -3.84 12.56
C ASP A 108 -19.38 -4.64 12.39
N LYS A 109 -20.02 -4.96 13.52
CA LYS A 109 -21.33 -5.62 13.50
C LYS A 109 -22.45 -4.75 12.93
N SER A 110 -22.26 -3.44 12.82
CA SER A 110 -23.28 -2.49 12.37
C SER A 110 -23.21 -2.19 10.88
N GLY A 111 -22.08 -2.52 10.20
CA GLY A 111 -21.78 -2.16 8.82
C GLY A 111 -21.48 -0.68 8.58
N ARG A 112 -21.57 0.18 9.62
CA ARG A 112 -21.36 1.63 9.49
C ARG A 112 -19.91 1.99 9.18
N PHE A 113 -18.98 1.35 9.85
CA PHE A 113 -17.55 1.60 9.63
C PHE A 113 -17.08 1.01 8.31
N ALA A 114 -17.61 -0.15 7.91
CA ALA A 114 -17.35 -0.74 6.60
C ALA A 114 -17.81 0.19 5.46
N ALA A 115 -18.96 0.85 5.61
CA ALA A 115 -19.46 1.83 4.62
C ALA A 115 -18.59 3.09 4.52
N LEU A 116 -17.88 3.48 5.58
CA LEU A 116 -16.96 4.62 5.57
C LEU A 116 -15.58 4.31 4.99
N LEU A 117 -15.26 3.03 4.80
CA LEU A 117 -13.94 2.62 4.37
C LEU A 117 -13.54 3.19 3.00
N PRO A 118 -14.38 3.13 1.95
CA PRO A 118 -14.05 3.73 0.64
C PRO A 118 -13.78 5.23 0.73
N GLY A 119 -14.55 5.96 1.56
CA GLY A 119 -14.31 7.38 1.79
C GLY A 119 -12.95 7.65 2.45
N ALA A 120 -12.59 6.86 3.46
CA ALA A 120 -11.29 6.96 4.12
C ALA A 120 -10.12 6.59 3.18
N GLN A 121 -10.33 5.64 2.27
CA GLN A 121 -9.38 5.28 1.22
C GLN A 121 -9.19 6.44 0.24
N GLY A 122 -10.29 6.98 -0.29
CA GLY A 122 -10.27 8.11 -1.22
C GLY A 122 -9.59 9.35 -0.64
N LEU A 123 -9.84 9.68 0.64
CA LEU A 123 -9.13 10.77 1.32
C LEU A 123 -7.60 10.54 1.32
N GLY A 124 -7.13 9.34 1.60
CA GLY A 124 -5.70 9.03 1.53
C GLY A 124 -5.14 9.20 0.13
N GLN A 125 -5.86 8.73 -0.88
CA GLN A 125 -5.46 8.86 -2.29
C GLN A 125 -5.43 10.31 -2.78
N ILE A 126 -6.23 11.20 -2.21
CA ILE A 126 -6.19 12.64 -2.52
C ILE A 126 -5.03 13.31 -1.79
N ILE A 127 -4.84 13.01 -0.50
CA ILE A 127 -3.79 13.63 0.31
C ILE A 127 -2.39 13.25 -0.21
N GLY A 128 -2.19 12.00 -0.62
CA GLY A 128 -0.91 11.48 -1.05
C GLY A 128 -0.24 12.30 -2.17
N PRO A 129 -0.88 12.47 -3.33
CA PRO A 129 -0.32 13.27 -4.43
C PRO A 129 -0.07 14.73 -4.06
N ASN A 130 -0.93 15.34 -3.22
CA ASN A 130 -0.75 16.71 -2.78
C ASN A 130 0.48 16.89 -1.88
N VAL A 131 0.71 15.97 -0.96
CA VAL A 131 1.93 15.97 -0.14
C VAL A 131 3.17 15.73 -1.01
N ALA A 132 3.10 14.80 -1.96
CA ALA A 132 4.17 14.53 -2.90
C ALA A 132 4.48 15.75 -3.78
N ALA A 133 3.46 16.46 -4.27
CA ALA A 133 3.64 17.72 -5.01
C ALA A 133 4.37 18.78 -4.17
N SER A 134 4.02 18.89 -2.88
CA SER A 134 4.71 19.81 -1.96
C SER A 134 6.19 19.44 -1.77
N ILE A 135 6.51 18.15 -1.69
CA ILE A 135 7.89 17.65 -1.60
C ILE A 135 8.69 18.02 -2.86
N LEU A 136 8.09 17.86 -4.05
CA LEU A 136 8.71 18.25 -5.31
C LEU A 136 8.91 19.77 -5.41
N ALA A 137 7.95 20.57 -4.94
CA ALA A 137 8.07 22.02 -4.89
C ALA A 137 9.21 22.50 -3.97
N LEU A 138 9.55 21.71 -2.95
CA LEU A 138 10.72 21.94 -2.07
C LEU A 138 12.05 21.43 -2.67
N ASN A 139 12.06 21.01 -3.95
CA ASN A 139 13.23 20.49 -4.66
C ASN A 139 13.87 19.24 -4.01
N LEU A 140 13.09 18.45 -3.27
CA LEU A 140 13.55 17.19 -2.67
C LEU A 140 13.51 16.00 -3.66
N GLY A 141 13.05 16.24 -4.89
CA GLY A 141 13.02 15.26 -5.96
C GLY A 141 12.10 14.05 -5.71
N TYR A 142 12.09 13.12 -6.65
CA TYR A 142 11.29 11.89 -6.54
C TYR A 142 11.77 10.98 -5.40
N SER A 143 13.05 11.02 -5.03
CA SER A 143 13.58 10.33 -3.86
C SER A 143 12.83 10.71 -2.58
N GLY A 144 12.55 12.00 -2.39
CA GLY A 144 11.76 12.50 -1.26
C GLY A 144 10.32 11.99 -1.29
N VAL A 145 9.71 11.90 -2.48
CA VAL A 145 8.36 11.36 -2.66
C VAL A 145 8.31 9.89 -2.25
N PHE A 146 9.24 9.06 -2.72
CA PHE A 146 9.26 7.62 -2.38
C PHE A 146 9.62 7.37 -0.92
N LEU A 147 10.47 8.18 -0.30
CA LEU A 147 10.72 8.12 1.14
C LEU A 147 9.45 8.45 1.94
N MET A 148 8.69 9.45 1.54
CA MET A 148 7.40 9.78 2.15
C MET A 148 6.40 8.62 1.99
N CYS A 149 6.33 8.01 0.80
CA CYS A 149 5.48 6.85 0.55
C CYS A 149 5.88 5.67 1.45
N ALA A 150 7.18 5.37 1.56
CA ALA A 150 7.69 4.31 2.43
C ALA A 150 7.38 4.60 3.91
N ALA A 151 7.57 5.84 4.35
CA ALA A 151 7.25 6.27 5.70
C ALA A 151 5.74 6.15 6.01
N ALA A 152 4.87 6.53 5.07
CA ALA A 152 3.42 6.38 5.22
C ALA A 152 3.01 4.91 5.36
N ALA A 153 3.58 4.00 4.57
CA ALA A 153 3.35 2.56 4.70
C ALA A 153 3.84 2.02 6.05
N PHE A 154 5.01 2.47 6.51
CA PHE A 154 5.58 2.07 7.79
C PHE A 154 4.76 2.62 8.97
N ILE A 155 4.29 3.86 8.92
CA ILE A 155 3.39 4.44 9.93
C ILE A 155 2.08 3.68 9.96
N ALA A 156 1.52 3.31 8.81
CA ALA A 156 0.32 2.48 8.76
C ALA A 156 0.53 1.13 9.45
N LEU A 157 1.68 0.47 9.24
CA LEU A 157 2.07 -0.76 9.93
C LEU A 157 2.08 -0.56 11.44
N LEU A 158 2.71 0.52 11.93
CA LEU A 158 2.78 0.81 13.37
C LEU A 158 1.39 1.06 13.96
N ILE A 159 0.50 1.77 13.25
CA ILE A 159 -0.88 2.00 13.67
C ILE A 159 -1.64 0.67 13.78
N TYR A 160 -1.55 -0.20 12.76
CA TYR A 160 -2.22 -1.50 12.79
C TYR A 160 -1.68 -2.40 13.92
N ALA A 161 -0.37 -2.45 14.10
CA ALA A 161 0.26 -3.20 15.18
C ALA A 161 -0.19 -2.68 16.55
N PHE A 162 -0.14 -1.35 16.77
CA PHE A 162 -0.57 -0.73 18.01
C PHE A 162 -2.05 -1.00 18.31
N MET A 163 -2.93 -0.80 17.33
CA MET A 163 -4.37 -1.05 17.48
C MET A 163 -4.65 -2.50 17.82
N TYR A 164 -3.98 -3.45 17.16
CA TYR A 164 -4.14 -4.87 17.47
C TYR A 164 -3.74 -5.20 18.89
N PHE A 165 -2.55 -4.80 19.32
CA PHE A 165 -2.09 -5.09 20.69
C PHE A 165 -2.97 -4.43 21.75
N ARG A 166 -3.51 -3.25 21.45
CA ARG A 166 -4.42 -2.52 22.34
C ARG A 166 -5.78 -3.21 22.44
N PHE A 167 -6.37 -3.62 21.31
CA PHE A 167 -7.74 -4.14 21.27
C PHE A 167 -7.85 -5.67 21.38
N LYS A 168 -6.77 -6.41 21.22
CA LYS A 168 -6.76 -7.87 21.39
C LYS A 168 -7.33 -8.31 22.75
N ARG A 169 -7.13 -7.52 23.78
CA ARG A 169 -7.63 -7.81 25.15
C ARG A 169 -9.11 -7.47 25.32
N THR A 170 -9.64 -6.54 24.53
CA THR A 170 -10.98 -5.97 24.71
C THR A 170 -11.99 -6.56 23.71
N ILE A 171 -11.52 -7.04 22.57
CA ILE A 171 -12.36 -7.60 21.51
C ILE A 171 -11.86 -9.02 21.21
N PRO A 172 -12.50 -10.06 21.80
CA PRO A 172 -12.11 -11.46 21.58
C PRO A 172 -12.15 -11.88 20.09
N ALA A 173 -13.04 -11.28 19.31
CA ALA A 173 -13.14 -11.52 17.86
C ALA A 173 -11.82 -11.23 17.12
N LEU A 174 -11.02 -10.26 17.58
CA LEU A 174 -9.69 -9.98 17.02
C LEU A 174 -8.63 -11.04 17.39
N ALA A 175 -8.81 -11.72 18.52
CA ALA A 175 -7.91 -12.79 18.95
C ALA A 175 -8.14 -14.10 18.18
N TYR A 176 -9.38 -14.29 17.72
CA TYR A 176 -9.84 -15.49 16.98
C TYR A 176 -10.05 -15.24 15.49
N ALA A 177 -9.74 -14.03 14.98
CA ALA A 177 -9.70 -13.76 13.54
C ALA A 177 -8.46 -14.46 12.93
N THR A 178 -8.43 -15.78 13.13
CA THR A 178 -7.48 -16.73 12.55
C THR A 178 -8.16 -17.45 11.42
#